data_19f274a7b6f2e53abc8dbb762f95ceac
#
_entry.id   19f274a7b6f2e53abc8dbb762f95ceac
#
_cell.length_a   1.000
_cell.length_b   1.000
_cell.length_c   1.000
_cell.angle_alpha   90.00
_cell.angle_beta   90.00
_cell.angle_gamma   90.00
#
_symmetry.space_group_name_H-M   'P 1'
#
loop_
_entity.id
_entity.type
_entity.pdbx_description
1 polymer ?
#
loop_
_entity_poly.entity_id
_entity_poly.type
_entity_poly.pdbx_seq_one_letter_code
_entity_poly.pdbx_strand_id
1 'polypeptide(L)'
;MNSIRDNINDEFIKVIAQQNQMHVLPDSTKVWMESGSSIKYTKAFNKKREVWLEGNSFFEVYKHEGSFFQVHINKAFIEVKGTCFQIKQTNAEKNEITLFHGKIEFNVESTGEKIIMSPSQKVMYNPNNAQTLVENVMDINWKDGRYNLSLIHI
;
A
#
# COMPACT_ATOMS: atom_id res chain seq x y z
N MET A 1 -6.77 -24.72 -19.69
CA MET A 1 -7.06 -24.06 -20.97
C MET A 1 -7.41 -22.60 -20.77
N ASN A 2 -8.34 -22.32 -19.95
CA ASN A 2 -8.78 -20.94 -19.70
C ASN A 2 -7.74 -20.10 -18.98
N SER A 3 -6.87 -20.70 -18.20
CA SER A 3 -5.84 -19.97 -17.46
C SER A 3 -4.90 -19.21 -18.39
N ILE A 4 -4.61 -19.74 -19.55
CA ILE A 4 -3.74 -19.06 -20.52
C ILE A 4 -4.43 -17.81 -21.06
N ARG A 5 -5.71 -17.91 -21.36
CA ARG A 5 -6.48 -16.75 -21.83
C ARG A 5 -6.64 -15.71 -20.73
N ASP A 6 -6.84 -16.17 -19.51
CA ASP A 6 -6.94 -15.25 -18.37
C ASP A 6 -5.63 -14.48 -18.20
N ASN A 7 -4.50 -15.16 -18.34
CA ASN A 7 -3.19 -14.52 -18.26
C ASN A 7 -2.97 -13.50 -19.36
N ILE A 8 -3.47 -13.77 -20.57
CA ILE A 8 -3.36 -12.82 -21.67
C ILE A 8 -4.18 -11.58 -21.40
N ASN A 9 -5.36 -11.73 -20.77
CA ASN A 9 -6.24 -10.62 -20.48
C ASN A 9 -5.77 -9.83 -19.25
N ASP A 10 -4.96 -10.44 -18.39
CA ASP A 10 -4.43 -9.81 -17.18
C ASP A 10 -3.09 -9.16 -17.46
N GLU A 11 -3.06 -8.27 -18.46
CA GLU A 11 -1.86 -7.50 -18.72
C GLU A 11 -1.58 -6.54 -17.56
N PHE A 12 -0.30 -6.50 -17.17
CA PHE A 12 0.14 -5.62 -16.11
C PHE A 12 0.74 -4.33 -16.65
N ILE A 13 0.48 -3.27 -15.91
CA ILE A 13 1.15 -1.99 -16.06
C ILE A 13 2.13 -1.88 -14.91
N LYS A 14 3.41 -1.63 -15.22
CA LYS A 14 4.43 -1.42 -14.19
C LYS A 14 4.93 0.00 -14.28
N VAL A 15 4.93 0.69 -13.13
CA VAL A 15 5.45 2.05 -13.01
C VAL A 15 6.66 2.02 -12.10
N ILE A 16 7.79 2.48 -12.61
CA ILE A 16 9.04 2.60 -11.84
C ILE A 16 9.33 4.07 -11.66
N ALA A 17 9.49 4.50 -10.41
CA ALA A 17 9.79 5.89 -10.12
C ALA A 17 11.27 6.17 -10.36
N GLN A 18 11.58 6.97 -11.38
CA GLN A 18 12.95 7.40 -11.68
C GLN A 18 13.44 8.44 -10.67
N GLN A 19 12.50 9.15 -10.08
CA GLN A 19 12.74 10.15 -9.03
C GLN A 19 11.51 10.13 -8.12
N ASN A 20 11.54 10.86 -7.02
CA ASN A 20 10.34 11.01 -6.20
C ASN A 20 9.24 11.61 -7.06
N GLN A 21 8.14 10.90 -7.19
CA GLN A 21 7.07 11.32 -8.10
C GLN A 21 5.72 10.81 -7.62
N MET A 22 4.67 11.49 -8.06
CA MET A 22 3.30 11.05 -7.81
C MET A 22 2.77 10.37 -9.07
N HIS A 23 2.14 9.22 -8.86
CA HIS A 23 1.41 8.51 -9.91
C HIS A 23 -0.07 8.43 -9.54
N VAL A 24 -0.95 8.72 -10.49
CA VAL A 24 -2.39 8.62 -10.28
C VAL A 24 -2.90 7.35 -10.94
N LEU A 25 -3.54 6.50 -10.13
CA LEU A 25 -4.12 5.25 -10.61
C LEU A 25 -5.46 5.50 -11.34
N PRO A 26 -5.97 4.51 -12.09
CA PRO A 26 -7.21 4.69 -12.83
C PRO A 26 -8.43 5.07 -12.00
N ASP A 27 -8.42 4.75 -10.69
CA ASP A 27 -9.51 5.07 -9.77
C ASP A 27 -9.35 6.44 -9.08
N SER A 28 -8.37 7.24 -9.49
CA SER A 28 -8.00 8.52 -8.90
C SER A 28 -7.16 8.41 -7.62
N THR A 29 -6.82 7.21 -7.19
CA THR A 29 -5.90 7.02 -6.07
C THR A 29 -4.54 7.62 -6.41
N LYS A 30 -3.96 8.35 -5.46
CA LYS A 30 -2.65 8.97 -5.63
C LYS A 30 -1.60 8.17 -4.88
N VAL A 31 -0.50 7.92 -5.57
CA VAL A 31 0.64 7.19 -4.99
C VAL A 31 1.88 8.06 -5.11
N TRP A 32 2.37 8.55 -3.99
CA TRP A 32 3.65 9.26 -3.95
C TRP A 32 4.75 8.23 -3.77
N MET A 33 5.57 8.08 -4.81
CA MET A 33 6.58 7.02 -4.89
C MET A 33 7.96 7.61 -4.66
N GLU A 34 8.72 6.98 -3.78
CA GLU A 34 10.12 7.31 -3.62
C GLU A 34 10.91 6.78 -4.81
N SER A 35 11.98 7.50 -5.18
CA SER A 35 12.87 7.08 -6.26
C SER A 35 13.29 5.61 -6.10
N GLY A 36 13.20 4.85 -7.16
CA GLY A 36 13.53 3.43 -7.19
C GLY A 36 12.38 2.51 -6.82
N SER A 37 11.28 3.05 -6.29
CA SER A 37 10.11 2.24 -5.96
C SER A 37 9.32 1.89 -7.23
N SER A 38 8.57 0.81 -7.17
CA SER A 38 7.73 0.42 -8.31
C SER A 38 6.38 -0.09 -7.82
N ILE A 39 5.37 0.14 -8.65
CA ILE A 39 4.06 -0.46 -8.47
C ILE A 39 3.65 -1.18 -9.75
N LYS A 40 2.86 -2.22 -9.57
CA LYS A 40 2.34 -3.00 -10.68
C LYS A 40 0.85 -3.22 -10.44
N TYR A 41 0.05 -3.10 -11.48
CA TYR A 41 -1.38 -3.34 -11.42
C TYR A 41 -1.87 -3.80 -12.80
N THR A 42 -3.07 -4.38 -12.85
CA THR A 42 -3.61 -4.87 -14.12
C THR A 42 -4.32 -3.76 -14.88
N LYS A 43 -4.44 -3.92 -16.20
CA LYS A 43 -5.23 -3.00 -17.02
C LYS A 43 -6.71 -3.03 -16.65
N ALA A 44 -7.18 -4.13 -16.06
CA ALA A 44 -8.54 -4.26 -15.57
C ALA A 44 -8.69 -3.76 -14.13
N PHE A 45 -7.91 -2.76 -13.74
CA PHE A 45 -7.84 -2.26 -12.37
C PHE A 45 -9.19 -1.89 -11.76
N ASN A 46 -10.08 -1.28 -12.55
CA ASN A 46 -11.37 -0.84 -12.03
C ASN A 46 -12.30 -1.99 -11.60
N LYS A 47 -12.03 -3.20 -12.06
CA LYS A 47 -12.79 -4.38 -11.63
C LYS A 47 -12.32 -4.90 -10.29
N LYS A 48 -11.01 -4.81 -10.04
CA LYS A 48 -10.40 -5.22 -8.79
C LYS A 48 -9.22 -4.30 -8.51
N ARG A 49 -9.40 -3.40 -7.56
CA ARG A 49 -8.39 -2.41 -7.21
C ARG A 49 -7.27 -3.05 -6.42
N GLU A 50 -6.24 -3.48 -7.12
CA GLU A 50 -5.17 -4.28 -6.55
C GLU A 50 -3.83 -3.85 -7.13
N VAL A 51 -2.85 -3.55 -6.26
CA VAL A 51 -1.50 -3.20 -6.68
C VAL A 51 -0.48 -4.03 -5.92
N TRP A 52 0.67 -4.22 -6.56
CA TRP A 52 1.85 -4.85 -5.96
C TRP A 52 2.91 -3.78 -5.83
N LEU A 53 3.42 -3.59 -4.63
CA LEU A 53 4.39 -2.54 -4.33
C LEU A 53 5.76 -3.14 -4.01
N GLU A 54 6.81 -2.56 -4.60
CA GLU A 54 8.18 -2.73 -4.16
C GLU A 54 8.76 -1.36 -3.85
N GLY A 55 9.31 -1.20 -2.65
CA GLY A 55 9.91 0.05 -2.22
C GLY A 55 9.03 0.85 -1.28
N ASN A 56 9.18 2.15 -1.31
CA ASN A 56 8.55 3.07 -0.36
C ASN A 56 7.54 3.97 -1.07
N SER A 57 6.35 4.06 -0.53
CA SER A 57 5.30 4.89 -1.12
C SER A 57 4.29 5.33 -0.09
N PHE A 58 3.67 6.47 -0.36
CA PHE A 58 2.54 6.98 0.39
C PHE A 58 1.30 6.88 -0.49
N PHE A 59 0.24 6.28 0.04
CA PHE A 59 -1.01 6.07 -0.68
C PHE A 59 -2.11 6.97 -0.14
N GLU A 60 -2.79 7.65 -1.03
CA GLU A 60 -4.04 8.34 -0.74
C GLU A 60 -5.11 7.65 -1.60
N VAL A 61 -5.78 6.68 -1.00
CA VAL A 61 -6.73 5.83 -1.71
C VAL A 61 -8.09 6.50 -1.81
N TYR A 62 -8.59 6.59 -3.04
CA TYR A 62 -9.90 7.12 -3.31
C TYR A 62 -10.97 6.11 -2.92
N LYS A 63 -11.98 6.56 -2.16
CA LYS A 63 -13.05 5.70 -1.70
C LYS A 63 -14.06 5.45 -2.81
N HIS A 64 -14.28 4.17 -3.12
CA HIS A 64 -15.35 3.72 -4.00
C HIS A 64 -16.30 2.84 -3.21
N GLU A 65 -17.59 3.18 -3.21
CA GLU A 65 -18.62 2.43 -2.52
C GLU A 65 -18.58 0.94 -2.87
N GLY A 66 -18.57 0.10 -1.83
CA GLY A 66 -18.60 -1.35 -2.01
C GLY A 66 -17.34 -1.97 -2.59
N SER A 67 -16.26 -1.20 -2.73
CA SER A 67 -15.02 -1.68 -3.33
C SER A 67 -13.85 -1.51 -2.37
N PHE A 68 -13.09 -2.57 -2.21
CA PHE A 68 -11.84 -2.53 -1.47
C PHE A 68 -10.67 -2.25 -2.39
N PHE A 69 -9.60 -1.72 -1.81
CA PHE A 69 -8.32 -1.51 -2.47
C PHE A 69 -7.29 -2.35 -1.75
N GLN A 70 -6.51 -3.13 -2.48
CA GLN A 70 -5.50 -4.00 -1.90
C GLN A 70 -4.11 -3.62 -2.36
N VAL A 71 -3.18 -3.58 -1.41
CA VAL A 71 -1.76 -3.41 -1.71
C VAL A 71 -1.02 -4.66 -1.26
N HIS A 72 -0.40 -5.34 -2.21
CA HIS A 72 0.42 -6.52 -1.93
C HIS A 72 1.86 -6.11 -1.70
N ILE A 73 2.42 -6.60 -0.61
CA ILE A 73 3.84 -6.52 -0.31
C ILE A 73 4.37 -7.94 -0.12
N ASN A 74 5.57 -8.08 0.40
CA ASN A 74 6.16 -9.42 0.53
C ASN A 74 5.39 -10.28 1.54
N LYS A 75 4.66 -11.29 1.04
CA LYS A 75 3.91 -12.29 1.84
C LYS A 75 2.83 -11.70 2.74
N ALA A 76 2.34 -10.52 2.40
CA ALA A 76 1.28 -9.84 3.14
C ALA A 76 0.49 -8.93 2.20
N PHE A 77 -0.69 -8.54 2.62
CA PHE A 77 -1.44 -7.52 1.88
C PHE A 77 -2.23 -6.63 2.82
N ILE A 78 -2.46 -5.42 2.34
CA ILE A 78 -3.18 -4.37 3.04
C ILE A 78 -4.50 -4.16 2.32
N GLU A 79 -5.60 -4.19 3.05
CA GLU A 79 -6.92 -3.97 2.47
C GLU A 79 -7.54 -2.72 3.07
N VAL A 80 -7.99 -1.82 2.21
CA VAL A 80 -8.54 -0.53 2.62
C VAL A 80 -9.74 -0.14 1.76
N LYS A 81 -10.45 0.90 2.18
CA LYS A 81 -11.52 1.50 1.37
C LYS A 81 -11.12 2.90 0.91
N GLY A 82 -11.12 3.88 1.81
CA GLY A 82 -10.62 5.22 1.55
C GLY A 82 -9.69 5.59 2.68
N THR A 83 -8.41 5.66 2.41
CA THR A 83 -7.39 5.59 3.45
C THR A 83 -6.13 6.29 3.00
N CYS A 84 -5.42 6.91 3.94
CA CYS A 84 -4.11 7.49 3.69
C CYS A 84 -3.09 6.78 4.56
N PHE A 85 -2.08 6.19 3.93
CA PHE A 85 -1.08 5.41 4.66
C PHE A 85 0.24 5.38 3.91
N GLN A 86 1.30 5.07 4.65
CA GLN A 86 2.64 4.96 4.11
C GLN A 86 3.16 3.54 4.29
N ILE A 87 3.88 3.05 3.29
CA ILE A 87 4.61 1.79 3.36
C ILE A 87 6.08 2.10 3.15
N LYS A 88 6.92 1.64 4.08
CA LYS A 88 8.37 1.72 3.98
C LYS A 88 8.95 0.32 4.06
N GLN A 89 9.63 -0.09 3.01
CA GLN A 89 10.34 -1.36 2.96
C GLN A 89 11.83 -1.07 3.10
N THR A 90 12.28 -0.91 4.36
CA THR A 90 13.65 -0.50 4.66
C THR A 90 14.66 -1.55 4.19
N ASN A 91 14.32 -2.82 4.41
CA ASN A 91 15.13 -3.94 3.92
C ASN A 91 14.25 -5.20 3.89
N ALA A 92 14.86 -6.34 3.54
CA ALA A 92 14.11 -7.59 3.38
C ALA A 92 13.44 -8.08 4.68
N GLU A 93 13.88 -7.57 5.83
CA GLU A 93 13.38 -8.00 7.14
C GLU A 93 12.52 -6.94 7.82
N LYS A 94 12.43 -5.73 7.25
CA LYS A 94 11.76 -4.63 7.93
C LYS A 94 10.85 -3.87 6.99
N ASN A 95 9.56 -4.10 7.18
CA ASN A 95 8.49 -3.38 6.49
C ASN A 95 7.69 -2.61 7.54
N GLU A 96 7.40 -1.35 7.27
CA GLU A 96 6.64 -0.50 8.19
C GLU A 96 5.43 0.06 7.45
N ILE A 97 4.27 -0.13 8.04
CA ILE A 97 3.02 0.41 7.51
C ILE A 97 2.47 1.39 8.54
N THR A 98 2.34 2.66 8.16
CA THR A 98 1.84 3.71 9.04
C THR A 98 0.51 4.24 8.52
N LEU A 99 -0.50 4.23 9.38
CA LEU A 99 -1.83 4.69 9.03
C LEU A 99 -2.03 6.14 9.48
N PHE A 100 -2.39 7.02 8.54
CA PHE A 100 -2.63 8.43 8.80
C PHE A 100 -4.11 8.74 8.91
N HIS A 101 -4.93 8.17 8.04
CA HIS A 101 -6.36 8.43 8.02
C HIS A 101 -7.10 7.22 7.49
N GLY A 102 -8.23 6.90 8.10
CA GLY A 102 -9.06 5.78 7.69
C GLY A 102 -8.79 4.53 8.50
N LYS A 103 -8.84 3.40 7.84
CA LYS A 103 -8.71 2.10 8.48
C LYS A 103 -7.96 1.14 7.56
N ILE A 104 -7.06 0.37 8.13
CA ILE A 104 -6.32 -0.67 7.42
C ILE A 104 -6.63 -2.03 8.04
N GLU A 105 -6.80 -3.02 7.18
CA GLU A 105 -6.73 -4.41 7.57
C GLU A 105 -5.43 -4.98 7.00
N PHE A 106 -4.49 -5.28 7.88
CA PHE A 106 -3.20 -5.84 7.50
C PHE A 106 -3.26 -7.36 7.64
N ASN A 107 -2.95 -8.09 6.56
CA ASN A 107 -3.09 -9.54 6.50
C ASN A 107 -1.75 -10.18 6.22
N VAL A 108 -1.35 -11.13 7.07
CA VAL A 108 -0.13 -11.93 6.89
C VAL A 108 -0.52 -13.26 6.25
N GLU A 109 0.01 -13.55 5.08
CA GLU A 109 -0.42 -14.70 4.29
C GLU A 109 -0.11 -16.04 4.94
N SER A 110 1.10 -16.19 5.47
CA SER A 110 1.54 -17.49 6.00
C SER A 110 0.84 -17.91 7.28
N THR A 111 0.46 -16.95 8.12
CA THR A 111 -0.14 -17.24 9.44
C THR A 111 -1.65 -17.02 9.46
N GLY A 112 -2.16 -16.26 8.50
CA GLY A 112 -3.54 -15.82 8.52
C GLY A 112 -3.80 -14.71 9.54
N GLU A 113 -2.77 -14.18 10.17
CA GLU A 113 -2.93 -13.07 11.11
C GLU A 113 -3.54 -11.87 10.42
N LYS A 114 -4.46 -11.23 11.13
CA LYS A 114 -5.18 -10.06 10.63
C LYS A 114 -5.13 -8.98 11.70
N ILE A 115 -4.55 -7.83 11.34
CA ILE A 115 -4.42 -6.70 12.25
C ILE A 115 -5.27 -5.56 11.72
N ILE A 116 -6.20 -5.07 12.54
CA ILE A 116 -7.00 -3.91 12.22
C ILE A 116 -6.30 -2.69 12.78
N MET A 117 -5.89 -1.77 11.90
CA MET A 117 -5.16 -0.57 12.29
C MET A 117 -6.09 0.63 12.38
N SER A 118 -5.86 1.46 13.38
CA SER A 118 -6.47 2.77 13.54
C SER A 118 -5.45 3.87 13.24
N PRO A 119 -5.89 5.10 12.93
CA PRO A 119 -4.96 6.21 12.68
C PRO A 119 -3.95 6.37 13.81
N SER A 120 -2.75 6.78 13.46
CA SER A 120 -1.60 6.93 14.36
C SER A 120 -1.00 5.62 14.82
N GLN A 121 -1.33 4.52 14.18
CA GLN A 121 -0.67 3.25 14.43
C GLN A 121 0.28 2.89 13.30
N LYS A 122 1.31 2.16 13.66
CA LYS A 122 2.30 1.61 12.74
C LYS A 122 2.41 0.11 13.01
N VAL A 123 2.40 -0.67 11.94
CA VAL A 123 2.74 -2.10 12.01
C VAL A 123 4.14 -2.26 11.47
N MET A 124 4.99 -2.91 12.26
CA MET A 124 6.29 -3.36 11.81
C MET A 124 6.19 -4.85 11.50
N TYR A 125 6.61 -5.22 10.29
CA TYR A 125 6.43 -6.57 9.78
C TYR A 125 7.74 -7.11 9.24
N ASN A 126 8.06 -8.35 9.64
CA ASN A 126 9.21 -9.06 9.11
C ASN A 126 8.74 -10.21 8.22
N PRO A 127 8.90 -10.10 6.89
CA PRO A 127 8.42 -11.14 5.98
C PRO A 127 9.12 -12.49 6.15
N ASN A 128 10.33 -12.51 6.68
CA ASN A 128 11.10 -13.75 6.82
C ASN A 128 10.54 -14.68 7.89
N ASN A 129 10.01 -14.13 8.96
CA ASN A 129 9.48 -14.92 10.08
C ASN A 129 8.01 -14.61 10.38
N ALA A 130 7.38 -13.75 9.59
CA ALA A 130 5.98 -13.34 9.73
C ALA A 130 5.66 -12.65 11.07
N GLN A 131 6.67 -12.14 11.77
CA GLN A 131 6.44 -11.43 13.02
C GLN A 131 5.93 -10.02 12.76
N THR A 132 5.03 -9.58 13.62
CA THR A 132 4.41 -8.27 13.55
C THR A 132 4.48 -7.59 14.91
N LEU A 133 4.58 -6.26 14.89
CA LEU A 133 4.55 -5.44 16.08
C LEU A 133 3.73 -4.18 15.78
N VAL A 134 2.77 -3.88 16.65
CA VAL A 134 1.95 -2.67 16.49
C VAL A 134 2.44 -1.62 17.46
N GLU A 135 2.68 -0.42 16.96
CA GLU A 135 3.12 0.72 17.76
C GLU A 135 2.20 1.91 17.55
N ASN A 136 2.09 2.76 18.57
CA ASN A 136 1.44 4.05 18.43
C ASN A 136 2.47 5.09 18.03
N VAL A 137 2.14 5.91 17.02
CA VAL A 137 3.02 6.95 16.52
C VAL A 137 2.50 8.30 16.97
N MET A 138 3.35 9.08 17.67
CA MET A 138 2.93 10.32 18.31
C MET A 138 2.69 11.47 17.36
N ASP A 139 3.48 11.63 16.33
CA ASP A 139 3.49 12.83 15.49
C ASP A 139 3.12 12.55 14.03
N ILE A 140 1.87 12.17 13.82
CA ILE A 140 1.36 12.13 12.47
C ILE A 140 0.86 13.50 12.11
N ASN A 141 1.52 14.13 11.13
CA ASN A 141 1.19 15.48 10.72
C ASN A 141 0.05 15.49 9.71
N TRP A 142 -1.10 15.81 10.22
CA TRP A 142 -2.25 16.16 9.43
C TRP A 142 -2.54 17.63 9.67
N LYS A 143 -2.28 18.47 8.69
CA LYS A 143 -2.50 19.90 8.82
C LYS A 143 -3.30 20.42 7.64
N ASP A 144 -4.39 21.13 7.93
CA ASP A 144 -5.27 21.76 6.93
C ASP A 144 -5.80 20.75 5.90
N GLY A 145 -6.11 19.52 6.35
CA GLY A 145 -6.58 18.46 5.48
C GLY A 145 -5.52 17.90 4.55
N ARG A 146 -4.24 18.10 4.85
CA ARG A 146 -3.12 17.61 4.07
C ARG A 146 -2.05 17.01 4.95
N TYR A 147 -1.36 16.01 4.42
CA TYR A 147 -0.19 15.46 5.06
C TYR A 147 1.06 16.22 4.63
N ASN A 148 1.95 16.46 5.57
CA ASN A 148 3.23 17.07 5.26
C ASN A 148 4.19 15.97 4.77
N LEU A 149 4.24 15.79 3.46
CA LEU A 149 5.03 14.72 2.86
C LEU A 149 6.52 14.86 3.11
N SER A 150 7.01 16.07 3.38
CA SER A 150 8.43 16.29 3.67
C SER A 150 8.82 15.63 5.00
N LEU A 151 7.88 15.46 5.92
CA LEU A 151 8.12 14.79 7.21
C LEU A 151 7.92 13.28 7.12
N ILE A 152 7.37 12.80 6.03
CA ILE A 152 7.15 11.38 5.80
C ILE A 152 8.37 10.72 5.15
N HIS A 153 9.28 11.49 4.62
CA HIS A 153 10.53 11.02 3.98
C HIS A 153 10.29 10.15 2.75
N ILE A 154 9.46 10.62 1.86
CA ILE A 154 9.26 9.99 0.55
C ILE A 154 9.95 10.82 -0.53
#